data_33ba9b21bde41cbf10b3e7832afeedca
#
_entry.id   33ba9b21bde41cbf10b3e7832afeedca
#
_cell.length_a   1.000
_cell.length_b   1.000
_cell.length_c   1.000
_cell.angle_alpha   90.00
_cell.angle_beta   90.00
_cell.angle_gamma   90.00
#
_symmetry.space_group_name_H-M   'P 1'
#
loop_
_entity.id
_entity.type
_entity.pdbx_description
1 polymer ?
#
loop_
_entity_poly.entity_id
_entity_poly.type
_entity_poly.pdbx_seq_one_letter_code
_entity_poly.pdbx_strand_id
1 'polypeptide(L)'
;MTLIPTRPSSEEVPSLGRRQFMNLLTFGAVTGVALGALYPVVRYFIPTREAGLSGGALALDELGNPIAASGWLASHPEGDRSLVQGLKGDPTYLIVEGEGAIGAIGLNAICTHLGCVVPWNSGENKFICPCHGSQYDPEGAVVRGPAPLPLALAHVAVQGERVQLSTWSETDPRTGEQPWWS
;
A
#
# COMPACT_ATOMS: atom_id res chain seq x y z
N MET A 1 57.37 -50.37 36.80
CA MET A 1 56.50 -49.37 37.40
C MET A 1 55.48 -49.04 36.33
N THR A 2 54.33 -49.72 36.34
CA THR A 2 53.36 -49.76 35.27
C THR A 2 52.27 -48.69 35.58
N LEU A 3 52.19 -47.62 34.78
CA LEU A 3 51.16 -46.58 34.92
C LEU A 3 49.82 -47.12 34.39
N ILE A 4 48.83 -47.20 35.26
CA ILE A 4 47.46 -47.60 34.96
C ILE A 4 46.81 -46.30 34.40
N PRO A 5 46.23 -46.27 33.16
CA PRO A 5 45.50 -45.10 32.66
C PRO A 5 44.20 -44.94 33.43
N THR A 6 43.99 -43.82 34.06
CA THR A 6 42.72 -43.41 34.71
C THR A 6 41.64 -43.24 33.66
N ARG A 7 40.55 -43.99 33.82
CA ARG A 7 39.34 -43.91 33.03
C ARG A 7 38.75 -42.50 33.14
N PRO A 8 38.39 -41.81 32.05
CA PRO A 8 37.70 -40.54 32.17
C PRO A 8 36.37 -40.75 32.91
N SER A 9 36.10 -39.88 33.87
CA SER A 9 34.85 -39.81 34.59
C SER A 9 33.68 -39.60 33.62
N SER A 10 32.68 -40.47 33.68
CA SER A 10 31.43 -40.31 32.97
C SER A 10 30.84 -38.93 33.33
N GLU A 11 30.69 -38.05 32.34
CA GLU A 11 29.95 -36.82 32.48
C GLU A 11 28.55 -37.13 33.01
N GLU A 12 28.31 -36.72 34.26
CA GLU A 12 27.00 -36.83 34.89
C GLU A 12 26.03 -35.95 34.13
N VAL A 13 25.20 -36.55 33.30
CA VAL A 13 24.06 -35.85 32.68
C VAL A 13 23.14 -35.41 33.82
N PRO A 14 22.93 -34.07 34.02
CA PRO A 14 22.10 -33.63 35.14
C PRO A 14 20.68 -34.15 34.97
N SER A 15 20.25 -35.05 35.88
CA SER A 15 18.89 -35.56 35.92
C SER A 15 17.95 -34.47 36.38
N LEU A 16 17.10 -33.99 35.48
CA LEU A 16 16.03 -33.05 35.80
C LEU A 16 15.10 -33.64 36.86
N GLY A 17 15.09 -33.04 38.05
CA GLY A 17 14.14 -33.42 39.08
C GLY A 17 12.69 -33.20 38.65
N ARG A 18 11.74 -34.02 39.13
CA ARG A 18 10.31 -33.92 38.81
C ARG A 18 9.78 -32.47 38.90
N ARG A 19 10.21 -31.70 39.90
CA ARG A 19 9.82 -30.32 40.11
C ARG A 19 10.34 -29.42 39.00
N GLN A 20 11.58 -29.58 38.55
CA GLN A 20 12.18 -28.83 37.47
C GLN A 20 11.51 -29.12 36.12
N PHE A 21 11.19 -30.40 35.89
CA PHE A 21 10.47 -30.84 34.69
C PHE A 21 9.06 -30.22 34.63
N MET A 22 8.30 -30.26 35.74
CA MET A 22 6.98 -29.65 35.80
C MET A 22 7.02 -28.12 35.60
N ASN A 23 8.02 -27.45 36.21
CA ASN A 23 8.20 -26.01 36.00
C ASN A 23 8.53 -25.70 34.53
N LEU A 24 9.40 -26.48 33.89
CA LEU A 24 9.75 -26.32 32.49
C LEU A 24 8.53 -26.48 31.57
N LEU A 25 7.70 -27.49 31.82
CA LEU A 25 6.44 -27.69 31.08
C LEU A 25 5.47 -26.51 31.27
N THR A 26 5.30 -26.05 32.50
CA THR A 26 4.41 -24.94 32.81
C THR A 26 4.89 -23.63 32.15
N PHE A 27 6.18 -23.31 32.25
CA PHE A 27 6.76 -22.15 31.58
C PHE A 27 6.65 -22.28 30.07
N GLY A 28 6.93 -23.44 29.49
CA GLY A 28 6.78 -23.66 28.04
C GLY A 28 5.33 -23.47 27.58
N ALA A 29 4.36 -24.04 28.32
CA ALA A 29 2.94 -23.86 27.98
C ALA A 29 2.46 -22.40 28.08
N VAL A 30 2.80 -21.73 29.19
CA VAL A 30 2.43 -20.31 29.40
C VAL A 30 3.07 -19.43 28.33
N THR A 31 4.35 -19.63 28.03
CA THR A 31 5.07 -18.88 26.99
C THR A 31 4.45 -19.13 25.61
N GLY A 32 4.13 -20.39 25.28
CA GLY A 32 3.49 -20.74 24.02
C GLY A 32 2.13 -20.07 23.83
N VAL A 33 1.29 -20.09 24.88
CA VAL A 33 -0.01 -19.40 24.85
C VAL A 33 0.16 -17.88 24.72
N ALA A 34 1.09 -17.28 25.49
CA ALA A 34 1.35 -15.85 25.45
C ALA A 34 1.85 -15.40 24.06
N LEU A 35 2.79 -16.11 23.47
CA LEU A 35 3.28 -15.82 22.12
C LEU A 35 2.21 -16.04 21.05
N GLY A 36 1.41 -17.09 21.18
CA GLY A 36 0.29 -17.37 20.27
C GLY A 36 -0.79 -16.30 20.31
N ALA A 37 -1.10 -15.76 21.50
CA ALA A 37 -2.04 -14.65 21.65
C ALA A 37 -1.46 -13.30 21.18
N LEU A 38 -0.16 -13.08 21.39
CA LEU A 38 0.51 -11.85 21.01
C LEU A 38 0.74 -11.75 19.48
N TYR A 39 0.91 -12.90 18.81
CA TYR A 39 1.19 -12.95 17.37
C TYR A 39 0.16 -12.21 16.51
N PRO A 40 -1.15 -12.48 16.60
CA PRO A 40 -2.14 -11.77 15.78
C PRO A 40 -2.20 -10.27 16.12
N VAL A 41 -1.98 -9.89 17.39
CA VAL A 41 -1.93 -8.49 17.82
C VAL A 41 -0.75 -7.77 17.15
N VAL A 42 0.44 -8.34 17.22
CA VAL A 42 1.62 -7.78 16.56
C VAL A 42 1.45 -7.70 15.05
N ARG A 43 0.87 -8.75 14.43
CA ARG A 43 0.61 -8.78 12.99
C ARG A 43 -0.40 -7.73 12.55
N TYR A 44 -1.35 -7.37 13.39
CA TYR A 44 -2.31 -6.31 13.12
C TYR A 44 -1.62 -4.93 12.97
N PHE A 45 -0.59 -4.66 13.76
CA PHE A 45 0.14 -3.39 13.72
C PHE A 45 1.31 -3.37 12.71
N ILE A 46 1.73 -4.52 12.22
CA ILE A 46 2.79 -4.59 11.20
C ILE A 46 2.13 -4.78 9.84
N PRO A 47 2.08 -3.74 8.99
CA PRO A 47 1.57 -3.90 7.64
C PRO A 47 2.40 -4.94 6.89
N THR A 48 1.73 -5.89 6.25
CA THR A 48 2.39 -6.82 5.32
C THR A 48 2.86 -6.01 4.12
N ARG A 49 4.17 -5.75 4.05
CA ARG A 49 4.76 -5.29 2.80
C ARG A 49 4.63 -6.46 1.82
N GLU A 50 3.80 -6.31 0.82
CA GLU A 50 3.79 -7.23 -0.32
C GLU A 50 5.20 -7.23 -0.91
N ALA A 51 5.90 -8.34 -0.75
CA ALA A 51 7.27 -8.51 -1.23
C ALA A 51 7.23 -8.50 -2.76
N GLY A 52 7.68 -7.44 -3.37
CA GLY A 52 7.83 -7.37 -4.83
C GLY A 52 7.70 -5.99 -5.46
N LEU A 53 7.23 -4.96 -4.72
CA LEU A 53 7.05 -3.63 -5.27
C LEU A 53 8.05 -2.67 -4.65
N SER A 54 9.11 -2.37 -5.36
CA SER A 54 10.08 -1.35 -4.99
C SER A 54 9.38 0.02 -4.95
N GLY A 55 8.79 0.36 -3.78
CA GLY A 55 8.23 1.69 -3.52
C GLY A 55 6.82 1.98 -4.08
N GLY A 56 6.11 0.99 -4.66
CA GLY A 56 4.78 1.18 -5.22
C GLY A 56 3.69 0.30 -4.56
N ALA A 57 2.44 0.53 -4.92
CA ALA A 57 1.27 -0.28 -4.55
C ALA A 57 0.55 -0.78 -5.79
N LEU A 58 -0.11 -1.93 -5.70
CA LEU A 58 -1.03 -2.37 -6.76
C LEU A 58 -2.28 -1.48 -6.74
N ALA A 59 -2.79 -1.15 -7.91
CA ALA A 59 -4.13 -0.58 -8.03
C ALA A 59 -5.16 -1.67 -7.71
N LEU A 60 -6.06 -1.38 -6.77
CA LEU A 60 -7.07 -2.33 -6.33
C LEU A 60 -8.47 -1.82 -6.71
N ASP A 61 -9.37 -2.75 -6.96
CA ASP A 61 -10.78 -2.46 -7.14
C ASP A 61 -11.50 -2.15 -5.80
N GLU A 62 -12.81 -1.91 -5.84
CA GLU A 62 -13.63 -1.64 -4.66
C GLU A 62 -13.67 -2.80 -3.66
N LEU A 63 -13.37 -4.02 -4.11
CA LEU A 63 -13.33 -5.22 -3.28
C LEU A 63 -11.92 -5.54 -2.76
N GLY A 64 -10.92 -4.75 -3.16
CA GLY A 64 -9.52 -4.95 -2.78
C GLY A 64 -8.78 -5.98 -3.65
N ASN A 65 -9.31 -6.35 -4.82
CA ASN A 65 -8.62 -7.23 -5.76
C ASN A 65 -7.70 -6.41 -6.67
N PRO A 66 -6.53 -6.94 -7.05
CA PRO A 66 -5.66 -6.29 -8.02
C PRO A 66 -6.35 -6.13 -9.38
N ILE A 67 -6.23 -4.94 -9.96
CA ILE A 67 -6.77 -4.64 -11.29
C ILE A 67 -5.92 -5.31 -12.35
N ALA A 68 -6.59 -6.07 -13.26
CA ALA A 68 -5.99 -6.59 -14.45
C ALA A 68 -6.14 -5.57 -15.59
N ALA A 69 -5.03 -5.19 -16.24
CA ALA A 69 -5.03 -4.13 -17.26
C ALA A 69 -5.94 -4.43 -18.45
N SER A 70 -5.93 -5.67 -18.94
CA SER A 70 -6.80 -6.07 -20.05
C SER A 70 -8.28 -6.02 -19.69
N GLY A 71 -8.65 -6.51 -18.49
CA GLY A 71 -10.01 -6.43 -17.96
C GLY A 71 -10.49 -5.00 -17.74
N TRP A 72 -9.59 -4.14 -17.25
CA TRP A 72 -9.89 -2.73 -17.06
C TRP A 72 -10.19 -2.03 -18.39
N LEU A 73 -9.33 -2.18 -19.39
CA LEU A 73 -9.48 -1.57 -20.70
C LEU A 73 -10.70 -2.09 -21.46
N ALA A 74 -11.10 -3.34 -21.23
CA ALA A 74 -12.32 -3.89 -21.84
C ALA A 74 -13.62 -3.25 -21.32
N SER A 75 -13.60 -2.70 -20.10
CA SER A 75 -14.77 -2.10 -19.44
C SER A 75 -14.75 -0.57 -19.37
N HIS A 76 -13.59 0.05 -19.63
CA HIS A 76 -13.41 1.51 -19.53
C HIS A 76 -12.96 2.06 -20.89
N PRO A 77 -13.80 2.84 -21.58
CA PRO A 77 -13.46 3.39 -22.89
C PRO A 77 -12.41 4.50 -22.78
N GLU A 78 -11.89 4.92 -23.94
CA GLU A 78 -10.99 6.08 -24.04
C GLU A 78 -11.57 7.34 -23.40
N GLY A 79 -10.76 8.07 -22.66
CA GLY A 79 -11.15 9.25 -21.90
C GLY A 79 -11.80 8.95 -20.55
N ASP A 80 -12.04 7.68 -20.22
CA ASP A 80 -12.59 7.31 -18.92
C ASP A 80 -11.63 7.66 -17.78
N ARG A 81 -12.23 8.09 -16.68
CA ARG A 81 -11.55 8.39 -15.41
C ARG A 81 -12.29 7.70 -14.29
N SER A 82 -11.80 6.55 -13.90
CA SER A 82 -12.41 5.73 -12.86
C SER A 82 -11.53 5.59 -11.64
N LEU A 83 -12.16 5.54 -10.48
CA LEU A 83 -11.48 5.45 -9.19
C LEU A 83 -11.02 4.03 -8.89
N VAL A 84 -9.81 3.96 -8.35
CA VAL A 84 -9.23 2.75 -7.78
C VAL A 84 -8.67 3.04 -6.40
N GLN A 85 -8.40 2.03 -5.60
CA GLN A 85 -7.58 2.20 -4.40
C GLN A 85 -6.11 2.29 -4.82
N GLY A 86 -5.51 3.43 -4.54
CA GLY A 86 -4.14 3.74 -4.88
C GLY A 86 -3.15 3.62 -3.72
N LEU A 87 -2.17 4.51 -3.71
CA LEU A 87 -1.16 4.59 -2.65
C LEU A 87 -1.80 4.84 -1.29
N LYS A 88 -1.39 4.08 -0.28
CA LYS A 88 -1.93 4.15 1.10
C LYS A 88 -3.44 3.89 1.21
N GLY A 89 -4.08 3.35 0.16
CA GLY A 89 -5.51 3.16 0.09
C GLY A 89 -6.31 4.39 -0.34
N ASP A 90 -5.65 5.48 -0.72
CA ASP A 90 -6.31 6.69 -1.19
C ASP A 90 -7.00 6.46 -2.54
N PRO A 91 -8.20 7.04 -2.75
CA PRO A 91 -8.85 6.98 -4.05
C PRO A 91 -8.01 7.71 -5.10
N THR A 92 -7.70 7.01 -6.18
CA THR A 92 -6.86 7.50 -7.27
C THR A 92 -7.54 7.24 -8.59
N TYR A 93 -7.56 8.21 -9.47
CA TYR A 93 -8.07 8.04 -10.83
C TYR A 93 -7.05 7.34 -11.71
N LEU A 94 -7.45 6.25 -12.34
CA LEU A 94 -6.81 5.74 -13.55
C LEU A 94 -7.48 6.38 -14.76
N ILE A 95 -6.69 6.87 -15.68
CA ILE A 95 -7.14 7.57 -16.89
C ILE A 95 -6.87 6.63 -18.07
N VAL A 96 -7.88 6.37 -18.90
CA VAL A 96 -7.69 5.64 -20.14
C VAL A 96 -7.39 6.67 -21.23
N GLU A 97 -6.17 6.61 -21.75
CA GLU A 97 -5.72 7.47 -22.84
C GLU A 97 -6.05 6.88 -24.21
N GLY A 98 -5.79 7.63 -25.26
CA GLY A 98 -5.98 7.19 -26.62
C GLY A 98 -5.28 5.84 -26.93
N GLU A 99 -5.79 5.12 -27.92
CA GLU A 99 -5.33 3.78 -28.32
C GLU A 99 -5.63 2.66 -27.28
N GLY A 100 -6.49 2.91 -26.27
CA GLY A 100 -6.86 1.91 -25.28
C GLY A 100 -5.72 1.56 -24.34
N ALA A 101 -4.95 2.56 -23.91
CA ALA A 101 -3.88 2.40 -22.94
C ALA A 101 -4.26 3.07 -21.61
N ILE A 102 -3.80 2.49 -20.50
CA ILE A 102 -3.85 3.16 -19.20
C ILE A 102 -2.76 4.22 -19.17
N GLY A 103 -3.13 5.47 -18.89
CA GLY A 103 -2.20 6.59 -18.82
C GLY A 103 -1.10 6.39 -17.77
N ALA A 104 0.05 6.99 -18.01
CA ALA A 104 1.20 6.89 -17.12
C ALA A 104 1.06 7.71 -15.82
N ILE A 105 0.03 8.56 -15.74
CA ILE A 105 -0.24 9.47 -14.62
C ILE A 105 -1.59 9.11 -13.99
N GLY A 106 -1.59 8.87 -12.68
CA GLY A 106 -2.78 8.79 -11.86
C GLY A 106 -2.98 10.07 -11.06
N LEU A 107 -4.23 10.45 -10.84
CA LEU A 107 -4.60 11.61 -10.03
C LEU A 107 -5.19 11.15 -8.69
N ASN A 108 -4.57 11.53 -7.58
CA ASN A 108 -5.18 11.33 -6.27
C ASN A 108 -6.46 12.16 -6.18
N ALA A 109 -7.59 11.53 -5.85
CA ALA A 109 -8.89 12.16 -5.84
C ALA A 109 -9.19 12.97 -4.57
N ILE A 110 -8.20 13.16 -3.69
CA ILE A 110 -8.39 13.88 -2.42
C ILE A 110 -8.25 15.37 -2.63
N CYS A 111 -9.34 16.10 -2.35
CA CYS A 111 -9.37 17.58 -2.43
C CYS A 111 -8.37 18.21 -1.46
N THR A 112 -7.51 19.07 -1.96
CA THR A 112 -6.47 19.74 -1.16
C THR A 112 -7.01 20.81 -0.20
N HIS A 113 -8.34 21.12 -0.26
CA HIS A 113 -8.95 22.01 0.71
C HIS A 113 -9.12 21.33 2.07
N LEU A 114 -9.96 20.28 2.16
CA LEU A 114 -10.29 19.58 3.43
C LEU A 114 -10.45 18.06 3.25
N GLY A 115 -9.88 17.46 2.22
CA GLY A 115 -9.80 16.00 2.11
C GLY A 115 -11.04 15.30 1.55
N CYS A 116 -12.01 16.01 0.96
CA CYS A 116 -13.14 15.35 0.31
C CYS A 116 -12.70 14.63 -0.96
N VAL A 117 -13.32 13.50 -1.30
CA VAL A 117 -13.11 12.86 -2.60
C VAL A 117 -13.78 13.70 -3.68
N VAL A 118 -13.04 14.00 -4.74
CA VAL A 118 -13.48 14.86 -5.84
C VAL A 118 -13.92 14.02 -7.02
N PRO A 119 -15.23 13.96 -7.35
CA PRO A 119 -15.72 13.25 -8.52
C PRO A 119 -15.33 13.94 -9.83
N TRP A 120 -15.17 13.14 -10.89
CA TRP A 120 -15.05 13.60 -12.25
C TRP A 120 -16.43 13.95 -12.82
N ASN A 121 -16.55 15.13 -13.42
CA ASN A 121 -17.74 15.57 -14.14
C ASN A 121 -17.40 15.63 -15.64
N SER A 122 -17.81 14.62 -16.38
CA SER A 122 -17.56 14.52 -17.82
C SER A 122 -18.28 15.61 -18.62
N GLY A 123 -19.44 16.10 -18.14
CA GLY A 123 -20.20 17.16 -18.80
C GLY A 123 -19.50 18.53 -18.77
N GLU A 124 -18.74 18.79 -17.72
CA GLU A 124 -17.97 20.04 -17.56
C GLU A 124 -16.48 19.84 -17.84
N ASN A 125 -16.05 18.60 -18.11
CA ASN A 125 -14.65 18.24 -18.29
C ASN A 125 -13.76 18.70 -17.13
N LYS A 126 -14.24 18.48 -15.88
CA LYS A 126 -13.58 18.95 -14.65
C LYS A 126 -13.80 17.98 -13.50
N PHE A 127 -12.88 18.03 -12.55
CA PHE A 127 -13.12 17.45 -11.23
C PHE A 127 -13.78 18.53 -10.35
N ILE A 128 -14.91 18.20 -9.72
CA ILE A 128 -15.68 19.18 -8.93
C ILE A 128 -15.91 18.64 -7.53
N CYS A 129 -15.29 19.29 -6.54
CA CYS A 129 -15.44 18.92 -5.15
C CYS A 129 -16.85 19.25 -4.63
N PRO A 130 -17.65 18.29 -4.15
CA PRO A 130 -19.02 18.53 -3.71
C PRO A 130 -19.11 19.29 -2.38
N CYS A 131 -18.02 19.34 -1.60
CA CYS A 131 -18.03 19.91 -0.26
C CYS A 131 -18.08 21.45 -0.29
N HIS A 132 -17.17 22.10 -1.04
CA HIS A 132 -17.07 23.57 -1.09
C HIS A 132 -16.83 24.09 -2.50
N GLY A 133 -17.06 23.28 -3.53
CA GLY A 133 -17.05 23.70 -4.92
C GLY A 133 -15.66 23.99 -5.51
N SER A 134 -14.59 23.44 -4.95
CA SER A 134 -13.28 23.48 -5.61
C SER A 134 -13.35 22.75 -6.95
N GLN A 135 -12.79 23.32 -7.98
CA GLN A 135 -12.76 22.77 -9.33
C GLN A 135 -11.33 22.61 -9.79
N TYR A 136 -11.08 21.48 -10.46
CA TYR A 136 -9.80 21.16 -11.05
C TYR A 136 -10.01 20.80 -12.53
N ASP A 137 -9.04 21.13 -13.35
CA ASP A 137 -9.04 20.75 -14.76
C ASP A 137 -8.81 19.23 -14.95
N PRO A 138 -8.82 18.71 -16.19
CA PRO A 138 -8.58 17.30 -16.45
C PRO A 138 -7.23 16.78 -15.96
N GLU A 139 -6.24 17.62 -15.82
CA GLU A 139 -4.88 17.34 -15.34
C GLU A 139 -4.78 17.49 -13.81
N GLY A 140 -5.85 17.93 -13.14
CA GLY A 140 -5.92 18.10 -11.69
C GLY A 140 -5.34 19.41 -11.17
N ALA A 141 -5.09 20.41 -12.04
CA ALA A 141 -4.71 21.73 -11.59
C ALA A 141 -5.95 22.52 -11.10
N VAL A 142 -5.79 23.36 -10.08
CA VAL A 142 -6.89 24.15 -9.53
C VAL A 142 -7.31 25.23 -10.51
N VAL A 143 -8.59 25.26 -10.88
CA VAL A 143 -9.18 26.29 -11.73
C VAL A 143 -10.13 27.21 -10.97
N ARG A 144 -10.67 26.76 -9.84
CA ARG A 144 -11.59 27.54 -9.00
C ARG A 144 -11.76 26.96 -7.61
N GLY A 145 -12.08 27.81 -6.66
CA GLY A 145 -12.56 27.44 -5.33
C GLY A 145 -11.50 27.55 -4.25
N PRO A 146 -11.81 27.06 -3.02
CA PRO A 146 -10.95 27.26 -1.87
C PRO A 146 -9.73 26.33 -1.83
N ALA A 147 -9.62 25.34 -2.72
CA ALA A 147 -8.47 24.42 -2.76
C ALA A 147 -7.18 25.22 -3.09
N PRO A 148 -6.13 25.12 -2.25
CA PRO A 148 -4.92 25.90 -2.44
C PRO A 148 -3.91 25.28 -3.42
N LEU A 149 -4.02 23.98 -3.69
CA LEU A 149 -2.99 23.18 -4.38
C LEU A 149 -3.63 22.21 -5.38
N PRO A 150 -2.92 21.81 -6.44
CA PRO A 150 -3.42 20.82 -7.39
C PRO A 150 -3.56 19.44 -6.73
N LEU A 151 -4.32 18.55 -7.37
CA LEU A 151 -4.41 17.15 -6.96
C LEU A 151 -3.03 16.48 -7.05
N ALA A 152 -2.70 15.63 -6.08
CA ALA A 152 -1.43 14.93 -6.09
C ALA A 152 -1.36 13.94 -7.27
N LEU A 153 -0.16 13.79 -7.85
CA LEU A 153 0.12 12.84 -8.92
C LEU A 153 0.68 11.53 -8.36
N ALA A 154 0.45 10.47 -9.10
CA ALA A 154 1.11 9.19 -8.93
C ALA A 154 1.58 8.69 -10.30
N HIS A 155 2.71 7.98 -10.33
CA HIS A 155 3.07 7.19 -11.51
C HIS A 155 2.18 5.97 -11.61
N VAL A 156 1.74 5.68 -12.82
CA VAL A 156 1.04 4.46 -13.17
C VAL A 156 1.91 3.65 -14.13
N ALA A 157 2.15 2.40 -13.79
CA ALA A 157 2.90 1.48 -14.64
C ALA A 157 2.13 0.17 -14.79
N VAL A 158 2.05 -0.32 -16.02
CA VAL A 158 1.47 -1.63 -16.31
C VAL A 158 2.60 -2.64 -16.46
N GLN A 159 2.64 -3.62 -15.58
CA GLN A 159 3.63 -4.71 -15.60
C GLN A 159 2.92 -6.04 -15.86
N GLY A 160 2.95 -6.49 -17.11
CA GLY A 160 2.08 -7.60 -17.56
C GLY A 160 0.62 -7.22 -17.43
N GLU A 161 -0.14 -7.95 -16.63
CA GLU A 161 -1.55 -7.66 -16.34
C GLU A 161 -1.77 -6.78 -15.10
N ARG A 162 -0.72 -6.39 -14.38
CA ARG A 162 -0.85 -5.68 -13.11
C ARG A 162 -0.64 -4.18 -13.30
N VAL A 163 -1.58 -3.40 -12.77
CA VAL A 163 -1.46 -1.94 -12.70
C VAL A 163 -0.82 -1.57 -11.36
N GLN A 164 0.31 -0.86 -11.42
CA GLN A 164 1.06 -0.42 -10.26
C GLN A 164 1.06 1.09 -10.16
N LEU A 165 0.94 1.57 -8.93
CA LEU A 165 1.03 2.99 -8.59
C LEU A 165 2.29 3.21 -7.76
N SER A 166 3.05 4.26 -8.08
CA SER A 166 4.18 4.69 -7.26
C SER A 166 4.16 6.19 -7.03
N THR A 167 4.86 6.63 -5.99
CA THR A 167 4.88 8.05 -5.61
C THR A 167 5.55 8.87 -6.69
N TRP A 168 4.92 9.97 -7.07
CA TRP A 168 5.51 11.00 -7.93
C TRP A 168 6.43 11.88 -7.09
N SER A 169 7.71 11.87 -7.39
CA SER A 169 8.75 12.62 -6.68
C SER A 169 9.47 13.66 -7.55
N GLU A 170 9.21 13.62 -8.85
CA GLU A 170 9.77 14.56 -9.82
C GLU A 170 9.03 15.88 -9.78
N THR A 171 9.58 16.89 -10.45
CA THR A 171 8.92 18.18 -10.66
C THR A 171 7.50 18.00 -11.19
N ASP A 172 6.54 18.71 -10.61
CA ASP A 172 5.16 18.72 -11.09
C ASP A 172 5.11 19.38 -12.49
N PRO A 173 4.72 18.65 -13.54
CA PRO A 173 4.71 19.19 -14.91
C PRO A 173 3.71 20.32 -15.11
N ARG A 174 2.74 20.48 -14.20
CA ARG A 174 1.69 21.53 -14.26
C ARG A 174 2.17 22.86 -13.73
N THR A 175 3.08 22.84 -12.75
CA THR A 175 3.57 24.04 -12.06
C THR A 175 5.05 24.33 -12.33
N GLY A 176 5.84 23.33 -12.67
CA GLY A 176 7.30 23.43 -12.80
C GLY A 176 8.03 23.46 -11.45
N GLU A 177 7.32 23.19 -10.34
CA GLU A 177 7.84 23.22 -8.99
C GLU A 177 7.97 21.81 -8.39
N GLN A 178 8.63 21.72 -7.24
CA GLN A 178 8.66 20.47 -6.48
C GLN A 178 7.25 20.12 -5.98
N PRO A 179 6.85 18.83 -6.01
CA PRO A 179 5.51 18.46 -5.61
C PRO A 179 5.29 18.69 -4.11
N TRP A 180 4.15 19.27 -3.75
CA TRP A 180 3.76 19.56 -2.38
C TRP A 180 3.47 18.29 -1.54
N TRP A 181 3.30 17.15 -2.19
CA TRP A 181 2.98 15.84 -1.57
C TRP A 181 4.20 14.92 -1.39
N SER A 182 5.42 15.33 -1.77
CA SER A 182 6.67 14.57 -1.67
C SER A 182 7.28 14.61 -0.27
#